data_28f3bc0ca99cef1d0e4faf6d3e28effe
#
_entry.id   28f3bc0ca99cef1d0e4faf6d3e28effe
#
_cell.length_a   1.000
_cell.length_b   1.000
_cell.length_c   1.000
_cell.angle_alpha   90.00
_cell.angle_beta   90.00
_cell.angle_gamma   90.00
#
_symmetry.space_group_name_H-M   'P 1'
#
loop_
_entity.id
_entity.type
_entity.pdbx_description
1 polymer ?
#
loop_
_entity_poly.entity_id
_entity_poly.type
_entity_poly.pdbx_seq_one_letter_code
_entity_poly.pdbx_strand_id
1 'polypeptide(L)'
;MSYDLLPGLKLTAFGSYSYSSTELSQFCPTWVWAQGNVLRGEEKRQEWLGNIALNYDKTWGIHALKASVGAEYQQQEFTAFRAQAKGITTNAFGYNNIGAAATRPFGATGSSYEDRHLASVMATATYSLLDRYSLSATTRGDGSSMVGDNNTWGFFPSLSATWDVMKEPFMKNQRLFSTLKLHMGYGQSGNLGGISAYTSQNTLRPTGLVMAYNTPTVTLGMVHNNNPDLKWETKSTFNIGADLGLWNNRLMLTAEYYYSKTTNMLYSYDVPVPPFA
;
A
#
# COMPACT_ATOMS: atom_id res chain seq x y z
N MET A 1 22.63 4.56 0.93
CA MET A 1 23.82 5.31 1.39
C MET A 1 23.71 5.52 2.88
N SER A 2 24.83 5.50 3.62
CA SER A 2 24.84 5.84 5.04
C SER A 2 26.08 6.68 5.34
N TYR A 3 25.94 7.64 6.25
CA TYR A 3 26.99 8.57 6.65
C TYR A 3 26.95 8.78 8.17
N ASP A 4 28.07 8.55 8.85
CA ASP A 4 28.18 8.77 10.28
C ASP A 4 28.49 10.26 10.53
N LEU A 5 27.52 10.98 11.11
CA LEU A 5 27.63 12.41 11.40
C LEU A 5 28.44 12.66 12.67
N LEU A 6 28.12 11.87 13.71
CA LEU A 6 28.76 11.91 15.04
C LEU A 6 28.77 10.49 15.63
N PRO A 7 29.56 10.20 16.66
CA PRO A 7 29.47 8.94 17.38
C PRO A 7 28.03 8.65 17.86
N GLY A 8 27.43 7.58 17.32
CA GLY A 8 26.07 7.19 17.60
C GLY A 8 25.00 7.90 16.76
N LEU A 9 25.34 8.84 15.86
CA LEU A 9 24.40 9.54 14.99
C LEU A 9 24.71 9.26 13.52
N LYS A 10 23.80 8.58 12.84
CA LYS A 10 23.96 8.14 11.45
C LYS A 10 22.82 8.67 10.58
N LEU A 11 23.16 9.28 9.46
CA LEU A 11 22.24 9.62 8.38
C LEU A 11 22.19 8.46 7.39
N THR A 12 20.98 8.04 7.04
CA THR A 12 20.73 7.03 5.99
C THR A 12 19.84 7.62 4.91
N ALA A 13 20.14 7.33 3.66
CA ALA A 13 19.31 7.69 2.52
C ALA A 13 19.21 6.52 1.57
N PHE A 14 18.01 6.29 1.05
CA PHE A 14 17.70 5.27 0.07
C PHE A 14 16.85 5.85 -1.04
N GLY A 15 17.10 5.43 -2.27
CA GLY A 15 16.28 5.75 -3.41
C GLY A 15 16.17 4.54 -4.32
N SER A 16 15.00 4.31 -4.87
CA SER A 16 14.76 3.28 -5.87
C SER A 16 13.86 3.78 -6.98
N TYR A 17 14.09 3.24 -8.16
CA TYR A 17 13.23 3.41 -9.31
C TYR A 17 12.91 2.03 -9.89
N SER A 18 11.63 1.76 -10.09
CA SER A 18 11.13 0.55 -10.71
C SER A 18 10.35 0.90 -11.96
N TYR A 19 10.62 0.19 -13.04
CA TYR A 19 9.89 0.31 -14.30
C TYR A 19 9.48 -1.07 -14.77
N SER A 20 8.21 -1.22 -15.13
CA SER A 20 7.66 -2.42 -15.74
C SER A 20 6.84 -2.05 -16.97
N SER A 21 7.06 -2.72 -18.07
CA SER A 21 6.23 -2.64 -19.28
C SER A 21 5.75 -4.05 -19.62
N THR A 22 4.43 -4.18 -19.77
CA THR A 22 3.77 -5.44 -20.12
C THR A 22 3.01 -5.26 -21.43
N GLU A 23 3.35 -6.03 -22.43
CA GLU A 23 2.60 -6.10 -23.69
C GLU A 23 1.54 -7.20 -23.60
N LEU A 24 0.31 -6.85 -23.97
CA LEU A 24 -0.79 -7.78 -24.13
C LEU A 24 -1.15 -7.95 -25.58
N SER A 25 -1.08 -9.19 -26.07
CA SER A 25 -1.45 -9.53 -27.43
C SER A 25 -2.33 -10.77 -27.43
N GLN A 26 -3.51 -10.68 -28.02
CA GLN A 26 -4.44 -11.80 -28.14
C GLN A 26 -4.99 -11.87 -29.56
N PHE A 27 -5.04 -13.08 -30.09
CA PHE A 27 -5.60 -13.37 -31.41
C PHE A 27 -6.53 -14.58 -31.29
N CYS A 28 -7.77 -14.41 -31.76
CA CYS A 28 -8.73 -15.50 -31.89
C CYS A 28 -9.03 -15.65 -33.40
N PRO A 29 -8.63 -16.76 -34.03
CA PRO A 29 -8.80 -16.96 -35.46
C PRO A 29 -10.25 -17.27 -35.88
N THR A 30 -10.58 -17.08 -37.14
CA THR A 30 -11.94 -17.24 -37.69
C THR A 30 -12.50 -18.66 -37.62
N TRP A 31 -11.66 -19.70 -37.52
CA TRP A 31 -12.12 -21.08 -37.33
C TRP A 31 -12.52 -21.40 -35.90
N VAL A 32 -12.08 -20.57 -34.89
CA VAL A 32 -12.54 -20.67 -33.51
C VAL A 32 -13.75 -19.81 -33.26
N TRP A 33 -13.75 -18.63 -33.85
CA TRP A 33 -14.85 -17.66 -33.76
C TRP A 33 -15.02 -16.95 -35.09
N ALA A 34 -16.22 -17.09 -35.70
CA ALA A 34 -16.46 -16.70 -37.10
C ALA A 34 -16.05 -15.24 -37.46
N GLN A 35 -16.15 -14.29 -36.51
CA GLN A 35 -15.68 -12.92 -36.73
C GLN A 35 -14.18 -12.75 -36.50
N GLY A 36 -13.56 -13.71 -35.79
CA GLY A 36 -12.23 -13.52 -35.26
C GLY A 36 -12.14 -12.34 -34.28
N ASN A 37 -11.05 -12.27 -33.55
CA ASN A 37 -10.80 -11.16 -32.63
C ASN A 37 -9.31 -10.91 -32.52
N VAL A 38 -8.94 -9.65 -32.48
CA VAL A 38 -7.57 -9.23 -32.23
C VAL A 38 -7.54 -8.15 -31.17
N LEU A 39 -6.62 -8.32 -30.21
CA LEU A 39 -6.43 -7.35 -29.14
C LEU A 39 -4.92 -7.11 -28.99
N ARG A 40 -4.56 -5.84 -28.84
CA ARG A 40 -3.25 -5.40 -28.41
C ARG A 40 -3.36 -4.33 -27.36
N GLY A 41 -2.44 -4.37 -26.42
CA GLY A 41 -2.35 -3.37 -25.37
C GLY A 41 -0.96 -3.31 -24.78
N GLU A 42 -0.71 -2.28 -24.03
CA GLU A 42 0.51 -2.07 -23.28
C GLU A 42 0.13 -1.47 -21.92
N GLU A 43 0.74 -1.98 -20.88
CA GLU A 43 0.66 -1.43 -19.52
C GLU A 43 2.06 -1.04 -19.07
N LYS A 44 2.21 0.17 -18.56
CA LYS A 44 3.47 0.67 -17.98
C LYS A 44 3.23 1.05 -16.54
N ARG A 45 4.16 0.66 -15.69
CA ARG A 45 4.20 1.06 -14.28
C ARG A 45 5.56 1.64 -14.00
N GLN A 46 5.57 2.80 -13.37
CA GLN A 46 6.75 3.47 -12.88
C GLN A 46 6.56 3.76 -11.40
N GLU A 47 7.58 3.50 -10.62
CA GLU A 47 7.56 3.76 -9.18
C GLU A 47 8.87 4.39 -8.76
N TRP A 48 8.76 5.52 -8.09
CA TRP A 48 9.83 6.23 -7.43
C TRP A 48 9.63 6.13 -5.94
N LEU A 49 10.67 5.75 -5.22
CA LEU A 49 10.70 5.75 -3.77
C LEU A 49 11.98 6.39 -3.30
N GLY A 50 11.87 7.35 -2.41
CA GLY A 50 13.00 7.98 -1.73
C GLY A 50 12.73 8.08 -0.25
N ASN A 51 13.70 7.71 0.58
CA ASN A 51 13.63 7.95 2.01
C ASN A 51 14.96 8.49 2.56
N ILE A 52 14.84 9.24 3.63
CA ILE A 52 15.96 9.74 4.42
C ILE A 52 15.62 9.56 5.89
N ALA A 53 16.59 9.10 6.68
CA ALA A 53 16.40 8.92 8.11
C ALA A 53 17.67 9.27 8.89
N LEU A 54 17.49 9.93 10.03
CA LEU A 54 18.51 10.20 11.02
C LEU A 54 18.34 9.21 12.16
N ASN A 55 19.36 8.41 12.43
CA ASN A 55 19.37 7.35 13.41
C ASN A 55 20.34 7.68 14.51
N TYR A 56 19.90 7.55 15.75
CA TYR A 56 20.70 7.75 16.95
C TYR A 56 20.73 6.47 17.78
N ASP A 57 21.91 6.01 18.16
CA ASP A 57 22.14 4.84 19.02
C ASP A 57 23.19 5.18 20.06
N LYS A 58 22.82 5.11 21.33
CA LYS A 58 23.74 5.39 22.43
C LYS A 58 23.40 4.54 23.65
N THR A 59 24.46 3.97 24.22
CA THR A 59 24.40 3.26 25.49
C THR A 59 25.25 4.01 26.53
N TRP A 60 24.71 4.21 27.73
CA TRP A 60 25.41 4.82 28.85
C TRP A 60 25.03 4.13 30.17
N GLY A 61 25.99 3.39 30.72
CA GLY A 61 25.78 2.57 31.93
C GLY A 61 24.67 1.54 31.71
N ILE A 62 23.57 1.68 32.45
CA ILE A 62 22.41 0.77 32.43
C ILE A 62 21.33 1.20 31.42
N HIS A 63 21.55 2.28 30.70
CA HIS A 63 20.59 2.88 29.77
C HIS A 63 21.06 2.68 28.33
N ALA A 64 20.14 2.30 27.45
CA ALA A 64 20.35 2.32 26.02
C ALA A 64 19.17 3.02 25.32
N LEU A 65 19.47 3.92 24.39
CA LEU A 65 18.48 4.65 23.59
C LEU A 65 18.79 4.46 22.12
N LYS A 66 17.78 4.00 21.38
CA LYS A 66 17.78 4.00 19.92
C LYS A 66 16.63 4.88 19.47
N ALA A 67 16.93 5.87 18.64
CA ALA A 67 15.91 6.77 18.10
C ALA A 67 16.13 6.95 16.60
N SER A 68 15.06 7.11 15.86
CA SER A 68 15.11 7.39 14.43
C SER A 68 14.00 8.37 14.06
N VAL A 69 14.34 9.34 13.21
CA VAL A 69 13.38 10.24 12.57
C VAL A 69 13.65 10.20 11.08
N GLY A 70 12.61 10.04 10.28
CA GLY A 70 12.75 9.94 8.84
C GLY A 70 11.56 10.47 8.08
N ALA A 71 11.79 10.69 6.79
CA ALA A 71 10.77 11.02 5.81
C ALA A 71 10.90 10.10 4.59
N GLU A 72 9.78 9.80 3.98
CA GLU A 72 9.66 8.94 2.80
C GLU A 72 8.69 9.57 1.82
N TYR A 73 9.01 9.47 0.55
CA TYR A 73 8.13 9.86 -0.53
C TYR A 73 8.10 8.75 -1.58
N GLN A 74 6.90 8.40 -2.00
CA GLN A 74 6.62 7.41 -3.03
C GLN A 74 5.66 7.99 -4.05
N GLN A 75 5.99 7.79 -5.33
CA GLN A 75 5.10 8.08 -6.45
C GLN A 75 4.96 6.81 -7.30
N GLN A 76 3.73 6.49 -7.66
CA GLN A 76 3.40 5.39 -8.56
C GLN A 76 2.59 5.94 -9.72
N GLU A 77 3.10 5.78 -10.93
CA GLU A 77 2.43 6.11 -12.18
C GLU A 77 2.06 4.82 -12.92
N PHE A 78 0.84 4.73 -13.36
CA PHE A 78 0.34 3.64 -14.18
C PHE A 78 -0.30 4.21 -15.44
N THR A 79 0.15 3.72 -16.60
CA THR A 79 -0.46 4.02 -17.90
C THR A 79 -0.85 2.72 -18.58
N ALA A 80 -2.01 2.69 -19.18
CA ALA A 80 -2.42 1.57 -20.01
C ALA A 80 -3.07 2.06 -21.30
N PHE A 81 -2.83 1.30 -22.37
CA PHE A 81 -3.48 1.46 -23.64
C PHE A 81 -3.97 0.09 -24.12
N ARG A 82 -5.17 0.04 -24.68
CA ARG A 82 -5.76 -1.17 -25.24
C ARG A 82 -6.53 -0.86 -26.51
N ALA A 83 -6.36 -1.68 -27.52
CA ALA A 83 -7.17 -1.67 -28.74
C ALA A 83 -7.63 -3.09 -29.08
N GLN A 84 -8.90 -3.24 -29.41
CA GLN A 84 -9.52 -4.49 -29.83
C GLN A 84 -10.31 -4.28 -31.11
N ALA A 85 -10.26 -5.26 -32.03
CA ALA A 85 -11.03 -5.24 -33.26
C ALA A 85 -11.53 -6.65 -33.62
N LYS A 86 -12.63 -6.71 -34.36
CA LYS A 86 -13.33 -7.91 -34.81
C LYS A 86 -13.55 -7.86 -36.31
N GLY A 87 -14.01 -8.97 -36.90
CA GLY A 87 -14.24 -9.05 -38.35
C GLY A 87 -12.93 -9.08 -39.13
N ILE A 88 -12.01 -9.95 -38.75
CA ILE A 88 -10.74 -10.17 -39.47
C ILE A 88 -11.01 -10.91 -40.77
N THR A 89 -10.42 -10.42 -41.86
CA THR A 89 -10.58 -11.01 -43.23
C THR A 89 -9.61 -12.14 -43.47
N THR A 90 -8.49 -12.19 -42.77
CA THR A 90 -7.47 -13.23 -42.89
C THR A 90 -6.78 -13.50 -41.57
N ASN A 91 -6.43 -14.75 -41.30
CA ASN A 91 -5.69 -15.14 -40.12
C ASN A 91 -4.15 -14.96 -40.27
N ALA A 92 -3.68 -14.57 -41.46
CA ALA A 92 -2.24 -14.52 -41.77
C ALA A 92 -1.45 -13.50 -40.90
N PHE A 93 -2.11 -12.42 -40.45
CA PHE A 93 -1.46 -11.36 -39.68
C PHE A 93 -1.40 -11.65 -38.18
N GLY A 94 -2.20 -12.62 -37.67
CA GLY A 94 -2.36 -12.84 -36.24
C GLY A 94 -2.75 -11.53 -35.52
N TYR A 95 -2.06 -11.19 -34.45
CA TYR A 95 -2.26 -9.94 -33.70
C TYR A 95 -1.45 -8.74 -34.28
N ASN A 96 -0.65 -8.91 -35.31
CA ASN A 96 0.30 -7.90 -35.79
C ASN A 96 -0.32 -6.81 -36.65
N ASN A 97 -1.57 -6.98 -37.12
CA ASN A 97 -2.26 -5.98 -37.91
C ASN A 97 -3.72 -5.81 -37.46
N ILE A 98 -3.93 -5.01 -36.40
CA ILE A 98 -5.27 -4.68 -35.95
C ILE A 98 -6.09 -3.86 -36.95
N GLY A 99 -5.39 -3.13 -37.85
CA GLY A 99 -6.00 -2.35 -38.94
C GLY A 99 -6.73 -3.16 -39.98
N ALA A 100 -6.39 -4.46 -40.16
CA ALA A 100 -7.02 -5.37 -41.09
C ALA A 100 -8.40 -5.89 -40.62
N ALA A 101 -8.83 -5.58 -39.41
CA ALA A 101 -10.15 -5.94 -38.89
C ALA A 101 -11.21 -4.90 -39.24
N ALA A 102 -12.40 -5.37 -39.67
CA ALA A 102 -13.46 -4.52 -40.22
C ALA A 102 -14.19 -3.69 -39.12
N THR A 103 -14.28 -4.20 -37.91
CA THR A 103 -15.13 -3.62 -36.87
C THR A 103 -14.32 -3.27 -35.62
N ARG A 104 -14.47 -2.04 -35.15
CA ARG A 104 -13.95 -1.55 -33.89
C ARG A 104 -15.14 -1.15 -32.99
N PRO A 105 -15.58 -2.03 -32.09
CA PRO A 105 -16.71 -1.75 -31.20
C PRO A 105 -16.43 -0.52 -30.34
N PHE A 106 -17.49 0.24 -29.98
CA PHE A 106 -17.38 1.32 -29.02
C PHE A 106 -16.78 0.80 -27.69
N GLY A 107 -15.84 1.55 -27.12
CA GLY A 107 -15.12 1.14 -25.92
C GLY A 107 -14.06 0.05 -26.11
N ALA A 108 -13.88 -0.45 -27.35
CA ALA A 108 -12.84 -1.43 -27.66
C ALA A 108 -11.41 -0.85 -27.69
N THR A 109 -11.31 0.48 -27.84
CA THR A 109 -10.04 1.21 -27.76
C THR A 109 -10.14 2.16 -26.58
N GLY A 110 -9.13 2.14 -25.71
CA GLY A 110 -9.10 2.97 -24.53
C GLY A 110 -7.71 3.10 -23.95
N SER A 111 -7.55 4.12 -23.13
CA SER A 111 -6.33 4.34 -22.34
C SER A 111 -6.76 4.72 -20.91
N SER A 112 -5.87 4.43 -19.96
CA SER A 112 -6.01 4.86 -18.57
C SER A 112 -4.69 5.44 -18.08
N TYR A 113 -4.81 6.36 -17.15
CA TYR A 113 -3.69 6.98 -16.44
C TYR A 113 -4.04 7.05 -14.97
N GLU A 114 -3.13 6.60 -14.11
CA GLU A 114 -3.25 6.74 -12.67
C GLU A 114 -1.93 7.25 -12.13
N ASP A 115 -1.99 8.24 -11.25
CA ASP A 115 -0.85 8.80 -10.53
C ASP A 115 -1.19 8.84 -9.03
N ARG A 116 -0.33 8.24 -8.23
CA ARG A 116 -0.52 8.10 -6.79
C ARG A 116 0.71 8.61 -6.07
N HIS A 117 0.48 9.46 -5.09
CA HIS A 117 1.52 10.03 -4.24
C HIS A 117 1.29 9.63 -2.80
N LEU A 118 2.37 9.25 -2.14
CA LEU A 118 2.41 8.98 -0.71
C LEU A 118 3.62 9.70 -0.12
N ALA A 119 3.38 10.53 0.87
CA ALA A 119 4.42 11.20 1.65
C ALA A 119 4.28 10.79 3.11
N SER A 120 5.38 10.40 3.75
CA SER A 120 5.37 9.90 5.12
C SER A 120 6.43 10.56 5.96
N VAL A 121 6.11 10.83 7.22
CA VAL A 121 7.06 11.22 8.25
C VAL A 121 6.94 10.25 9.40
N MET A 122 8.07 9.73 9.88
CA MET A 122 8.08 8.75 10.96
C MET A 122 9.11 9.11 12.02
N ALA A 123 8.78 8.79 13.26
CA ALA A 123 9.69 8.85 14.39
C ALA A 123 9.53 7.60 15.23
N THR A 124 10.65 7.03 15.65
CA THR A 124 10.70 5.86 16.53
C THR A 124 11.72 6.11 17.63
N ALA A 125 11.40 5.69 18.86
CA ALA A 125 12.33 5.70 19.98
C ALA A 125 12.15 4.42 20.77
N THR A 126 13.27 3.71 21.01
CA THR A 126 13.33 2.54 21.89
C THR A 126 14.29 2.82 23.02
N TYR A 127 13.79 2.81 24.24
CA TYR A 127 14.58 2.96 25.43
C TYR A 127 14.65 1.64 26.19
N SER A 128 15.86 1.20 26.52
CA SER A 128 16.11 -0.01 27.30
C SER A 128 16.82 0.33 28.60
N LEU A 129 16.31 -0.22 29.69
CA LEU A 129 16.85 -0.05 31.02
C LEU A 129 17.33 -1.40 31.57
N LEU A 130 18.57 -1.44 32.05
CA LEU A 130 19.20 -2.64 32.67
C LEU A 130 19.21 -3.86 31.72
N ASP A 131 19.03 -3.66 30.41
CA ASP A 131 18.78 -4.75 29.44
C ASP A 131 17.57 -5.65 29.79
N ARG A 132 16.69 -5.24 30.68
CA ARG A 132 15.52 -6.00 31.15
C ARG A 132 14.21 -5.41 30.67
N TYR A 133 14.10 -4.10 30.74
CA TYR A 133 12.90 -3.37 30.36
C TYR A 133 13.16 -2.62 29.07
N SER A 134 12.32 -2.81 28.10
CA SER A 134 12.38 -2.07 26.84
C SER A 134 11.02 -1.43 26.56
N LEU A 135 11.02 -0.13 26.31
CA LEU A 135 9.86 0.65 25.91
C LEU A 135 10.13 1.20 24.50
N SER A 136 9.23 0.92 23.56
CA SER A 136 9.33 1.44 22.19
C SER A 136 8.08 2.26 21.86
N ALA A 137 8.29 3.46 21.37
CA ALA A 137 7.24 4.33 20.85
C ALA A 137 7.54 4.67 19.38
N THR A 138 6.54 4.52 18.53
CA THR A 138 6.62 4.88 17.11
C THR A 138 5.43 5.74 16.75
N THR A 139 5.67 6.73 15.92
CA THR A 139 4.60 7.50 15.29
C THR A 139 4.88 7.64 13.80
N ARG A 140 3.84 7.50 12.98
CA ARG A 140 3.89 7.68 11.55
C ARG A 140 2.74 8.56 11.10
N GLY A 141 3.05 9.60 10.35
CA GLY A 141 2.09 10.41 9.63
C GLY A 141 2.22 10.13 8.15
N ASP A 142 1.14 9.72 7.49
CA ASP A 142 1.09 9.41 6.06
C ASP A 142 0.11 10.32 5.35
N GLY A 143 0.56 11.01 4.32
CA GLY A 143 -0.27 11.82 3.41
C GLY A 143 -0.40 11.14 2.06
N SER A 144 -1.63 11.04 1.54
CA SER A 144 -1.90 10.36 0.27
C SER A 144 -2.82 11.18 -0.63
N SER A 145 -2.56 11.15 -1.94
CA SER A 145 -3.41 11.73 -2.97
C SER A 145 -4.71 10.94 -3.24
N MET A 146 -4.86 9.75 -2.66
CA MET A 146 -6.02 8.87 -2.89
C MET A 146 -7.20 9.16 -1.99
N VAL A 147 -6.99 9.79 -0.84
CA VAL A 147 -8.03 10.16 0.12
C VAL A 147 -8.62 11.54 -0.18
N GLY A 148 -9.71 11.89 0.50
CA GLY A 148 -10.34 13.19 0.34
C GLY A 148 -9.48 14.35 0.87
N ASP A 149 -9.63 15.53 0.28
CA ASP A 149 -8.83 16.72 0.59
C ASP A 149 -8.87 17.10 2.10
N ASN A 150 -10.01 16.82 2.76
CA ASN A 150 -10.18 17.09 4.19
C ASN A 150 -9.43 16.10 5.10
N ASN A 151 -8.95 14.97 4.56
CA ASN A 151 -8.34 13.87 5.33
C ASN A 151 -7.06 13.33 4.68
N THR A 152 -6.34 14.16 3.95
CA THR A 152 -5.10 13.80 3.24
C THR A 152 -4.09 13.11 4.15
N TRP A 153 -3.97 13.57 5.41
CA TRP A 153 -3.03 13.02 6.37
C TRP A 153 -3.71 12.09 7.38
N GLY A 154 -3.14 10.88 7.54
CA GLY A 154 -3.43 9.95 8.62
C GLY A 154 -2.30 9.93 9.65
N PHE A 155 -2.63 9.70 10.93
CA PHE A 155 -1.66 9.62 12.01
C PHE A 155 -1.78 8.29 12.74
N PHE A 156 -0.68 7.55 12.84
CA PHE A 156 -0.65 6.15 13.29
C PHE A 156 0.39 5.95 14.39
N PRO A 157 0.01 6.16 15.66
CA PRO A 157 0.91 5.92 16.80
C PRO A 157 0.96 4.45 17.17
N SER A 158 2.10 4.03 17.75
CA SER A 158 2.23 2.75 18.45
C SER A 158 3.12 2.85 19.68
N LEU A 159 2.85 1.99 20.64
CA LEU A 159 3.61 1.87 21.88
C LEU A 159 3.73 0.40 22.23
N SER A 160 4.94 -0.05 22.60
CA SER A 160 5.17 -1.40 23.07
C SER A 160 6.14 -1.43 24.25
N ALA A 161 5.94 -2.40 25.11
CA ALA A 161 6.80 -2.66 26.26
C ALA A 161 7.17 -4.14 26.30
N THR A 162 8.44 -4.42 26.64
CA THR A 162 8.95 -5.78 26.81
C THR A 162 9.70 -5.87 28.15
N TRP A 163 9.46 -6.94 28.90
CA TRP A 163 10.14 -7.26 30.13
C TRP A 163 10.82 -8.62 30.03
N ASP A 164 12.16 -8.64 30.13
CA ASP A 164 12.95 -9.85 30.22
C ASP A 164 13.05 -10.28 31.70
N VAL A 165 12.11 -11.12 32.11
CA VAL A 165 11.99 -11.57 33.49
C VAL A 165 13.19 -12.42 33.93
N MET A 166 13.83 -13.13 32.97
CA MET A 166 15.00 -13.95 33.29
C MET A 166 16.19 -13.15 33.83
N LYS A 167 16.28 -11.86 33.48
CA LYS A 167 17.38 -11.00 33.97
C LYS A 167 17.12 -10.43 35.34
N GLU A 168 15.99 -10.77 35.97
CA GLU A 168 15.67 -10.31 37.33
C GLU A 168 16.47 -11.05 38.39
N PRO A 169 16.83 -10.37 39.51
CA PRO A 169 17.59 -11.01 40.61
C PRO A 169 16.90 -12.22 41.20
N PHE A 170 15.57 -12.23 41.29
CA PHE A 170 14.77 -13.32 41.86
C PHE A 170 14.73 -14.56 40.94
N MET A 171 15.09 -14.43 39.66
CA MET A 171 15.12 -15.54 38.70
C MET A 171 16.48 -16.27 38.65
N LYS A 172 17.50 -15.75 39.32
CA LYS A 172 18.89 -16.31 39.23
C LYS A 172 19.02 -17.76 39.75
N ASN A 173 18.22 -18.16 40.71
CA ASN A 173 18.31 -19.48 41.36
C ASN A 173 17.32 -20.51 40.80
N GLN A 174 16.46 -20.13 39.89
CA GLN A 174 15.51 -21.05 39.26
C GLN A 174 16.19 -21.80 38.10
N ARG A 175 15.74 -23.03 37.78
CA ARG A 175 16.29 -23.89 36.74
C ARG A 175 15.26 -24.35 35.71
N LEU A 176 13.99 -23.97 35.88
CA LEU A 176 12.89 -24.39 35.04
C LEU A 176 12.87 -23.61 33.74
N PHE A 177 12.93 -22.25 33.83
CA PHE A 177 12.86 -21.36 32.70
C PHE A 177 14.26 -21.04 32.19
N SER A 178 14.46 -21.12 30.88
CA SER A 178 15.66 -20.65 30.18
C SER A 178 15.37 -19.31 29.49
N THR A 179 14.12 -19.07 29.12
CA THR A 179 13.60 -17.81 28.59
C THR A 179 12.28 -17.52 29.24
N LEU A 180 12.06 -16.29 29.67
CA LEU A 180 10.77 -15.77 30.10
C LEU A 180 10.73 -14.29 29.77
N LYS A 181 10.01 -13.95 28.69
CA LYS A 181 9.81 -12.57 28.26
C LYS A 181 8.32 -12.29 28.20
N LEU A 182 7.91 -11.18 28.77
CA LEU A 182 6.56 -10.65 28.67
C LEU A 182 6.59 -9.44 27.74
N HIS A 183 5.62 -9.35 26.85
CA HIS A 183 5.49 -8.21 25.96
C HIS A 183 4.04 -7.78 25.84
N MET A 184 3.87 -6.49 25.61
CA MET A 184 2.56 -5.89 25.33
C MET A 184 2.72 -4.74 24.35
N GLY A 185 1.70 -4.50 23.55
CA GLY A 185 1.72 -3.44 22.56
C GLY A 185 0.33 -2.95 22.20
N TYR A 186 0.29 -1.70 21.80
CA TYR A 186 -0.84 -1.08 21.13
C TYR A 186 -0.34 -0.30 19.93
N GLY A 187 -1.01 -0.45 18.80
CA GLY A 187 -0.63 0.28 17.59
C GLY A 187 -1.81 0.52 16.66
N GLN A 188 -1.68 1.56 15.87
CA GLN A 188 -2.60 1.88 14.78
C GLN A 188 -1.87 1.79 13.45
N SER A 189 -2.57 1.32 12.43
CA SER A 189 -2.10 1.31 11.03
C SER A 189 -3.17 1.80 10.09
N GLY A 190 -2.78 2.61 9.10
CA GLY A 190 -3.62 3.05 8.01
C GLY A 190 -3.65 2.03 6.87
N ASN A 191 -4.76 1.98 6.14
CA ASN A 191 -4.92 1.16 4.95
C ASN A 191 -5.67 1.94 3.87
N LEU A 192 -5.18 1.86 2.64
CA LEU A 192 -5.78 2.44 1.43
C LEU A 192 -6.01 1.38 0.32
N GLY A 193 -5.83 0.11 0.64
CA GLY A 193 -5.89 -0.99 -0.34
C GLY A 193 -7.26 -1.18 -1.00
N GLY A 194 -8.32 -0.57 -0.48
CA GLY A 194 -9.68 -0.67 -1.01
C GLY A 194 -10.07 0.45 -1.99
N ILE A 195 -9.18 1.40 -2.31
CA ILE A 195 -9.48 2.55 -3.16
C ILE A 195 -8.50 2.70 -4.33
N SER A 196 -8.99 3.27 -5.44
CA SER A 196 -8.17 3.64 -6.59
C SER A 196 -7.65 5.08 -6.47
N ALA A 197 -6.76 5.48 -7.37
CA ALA A 197 -6.10 6.78 -7.36
C ALA A 197 -7.07 7.98 -7.28
N TYR A 198 -8.27 7.86 -7.87
CA TYR A 198 -9.22 8.95 -8.03
C TYR A 198 -10.58 8.70 -7.36
N THR A 199 -10.64 7.78 -6.40
CA THR A 199 -11.91 7.41 -5.72
C THR A 199 -12.55 8.59 -4.98
N SER A 200 -11.76 9.54 -4.48
CA SER A 200 -12.27 10.75 -3.82
C SER A 200 -12.74 11.83 -4.78
N GLN A 201 -12.52 11.68 -6.09
CA GLN A 201 -12.75 12.72 -7.09
C GLN A 201 -13.90 12.36 -8.03
N ASN A 202 -14.53 13.38 -8.64
CA ASN A 202 -15.44 13.17 -9.76
C ASN A 202 -14.64 12.70 -10.98
N THR A 203 -14.98 11.52 -11.48
CA THR A 203 -14.40 10.99 -12.72
C THR A 203 -15.49 10.75 -13.76
N LEU A 204 -15.14 10.98 -15.02
CA LEU A 204 -16.02 10.78 -16.17
C LEU A 204 -15.52 9.61 -17.02
N ARG A 205 -16.45 8.85 -17.61
CA ARG A 205 -16.12 7.83 -18.61
C ARG A 205 -17.01 7.96 -19.83
N PRO A 206 -16.55 7.52 -21.00
CA PRO A 206 -17.40 7.35 -22.16
C PRO A 206 -18.52 6.34 -21.88
N THR A 207 -19.78 6.73 -22.11
CA THR A 207 -20.96 5.88 -21.87
C THR A 207 -21.64 5.40 -23.15
N GLY A 208 -21.40 6.08 -24.28
CA GLY A 208 -22.01 5.69 -25.54
C GLY A 208 -21.72 6.70 -26.65
N LEU A 209 -22.42 6.52 -27.77
CA LEU A 209 -22.47 7.44 -28.91
C LEU A 209 -23.87 7.92 -29.11
N VAL A 210 -24.03 9.20 -29.33
CA VAL A 210 -25.27 9.84 -29.76
C VAL A 210 -25.05 10.60 -31.10
N MET A 211 -26.08 10.73 -31.87
CA MET A 211 -26.04 11.60 -33.06
C MET A 211 -26.35 13.04 -32.66
N ALA A 212 -25.33 13.90 -32.64
CA ALA A 212 -25.44 15.31 -32.42
C ALA A 212 -25.13 16.05 -33.72
N TYR A 213 -26.10 16.86 -34.22
CA TYR A 213 -25.94 17.57 -35.50
C TYR A 213 -25.46 16.67 -36.66
N ASN A 214 -26.05 15.47 -36.75
CA ASN A 214 -25.69 14.44 -37.73
C ASN A 214 -24.24 13.90 -37.66
N THR A 215 -23.58 14.09 -36.51
CA THR A 215 -22.23 13.62 -36.23
C THR A 215 -22.25 12.71 -35.01
N PRO A 216 -21.64 11.50 -35.07
CA PRO A 216 -21.47 10.65 -33.89
C PRO A 216 -20.66 11.37 -32.83
N THR A 217 -21.24 11.59 -31.66
CA THR A 217 -20.60 12.29 -30.53
C THR A 217 -20.56 11.38 -29.33
N VAL A 218 -19.40 11.32 -28.65
CA VAL A 218 -19.22 10.52 -27.43
C VAL A 218 -19.94 11.19 -26.27
N THR A 219 -20.77 10.43 -25.57
CA THR A 219 -21.36 10.85 -24.29
C THR A 219 -20.49 10.46 -23.13
N LEU A 220 -20.39 11.33 -22.14
CA LEU A 220 -19.67 11.12 -20.90
C LEU A 220 -20.65 10.98 -19.74
N GLY A 221 -20.43 10.02 -18.88
CA GLY A 221 -21.17 9.84 -17.64
C GLY A 221 -20.23 9.82 -16.44
N MET A 222 -20.73 10.23 -15.28
CA MET A 222 -19.99 10.17 -14.03
C MET A 222 -19.80 8.71 -13.58
N VAL A 223 -18.63 8.43 -13.01
CA VAL A 223 -18.28 7.11 -12.47
C VAL A 223 -18.33 7.12 -10.96
N HIS A 224 -17.81 8.19 -10.36
CA HIS A 224 -17.73 8.38 -8.92
C HIS A 224 -18.22 9.78 -8.55
N ASN A 225 -18.92 9.86 -7.42
CA ASN A 225 -19.23 11.12 -6.79
C ASN A 225 -18.02 11.61 -6.01
N ASN A 226 -17.82 12.94 -6.00
CA ASN A 226 -16.79 13.55 -5.17
C ASN A 226 -17.02 13.24 -3.69
N ASN A 227 -15.99 12.78 -3.00
CA ASN A 227 -16.01 12.54 -1.56
C ASN A 227 -14.77 13.17 -0.89
N PRO A 228 -14.82 14.49 -0.60
CA PRO A 228 -13.69 15.18 0.05
C PRO A 228 -13.44 14.71 1.48
N ASP A 229 -14.39 14.00 2.09
CA ASP A 229 -14.30 13.45 3.44
C ASP A 229 -13.86 11.99 3.48
N LEU A 230 -13.46 11.41 2.35
CA LEU A 230 -12.92 10.05 2.30
C LEU A 230 -11.69 9.93 3.21
N LYS A 231 -11.73 8.99 4.16
CA LYS A 231 -10.73 8.84 5.22
C LYS A 231 -9.90 7.58 5.03
N TRP A 232 -8.76 7.57 5.71
CA TRP A 232 -7.96 6.38 5.94
C TRP A 232 -8.78 5.33 6.70
N GLU A 233 -8.82 4.11 6.20
CA GLU A 233 -9.21 2.97 7.03
C GLU A 233 -8.15 2.78 8.11
N THR A 234 -8.56 2.67 9.36
CA THR A 234 -7.65 2.58 10.50
C THR A 234 -7.88 1.29 11.25
N LYS A 235 -6.83 0.47 11.37
CA LYS A 235 -6.82 -0.73 12.20
C LYS A 235 -6.05 -0.44 13.48
N SER A 236 -6.73 -0.53 14.63
CA SER A 236 -6.13 -0.48 15.97
C SER A 236 -5.97 -1.89 16.50
N THR A 237 -4.79 -2.23 16.98
CA THR A 237 -4.49 -3.56 17.54
C THR A 237 -3.85 -3.41 18.90
N PHE A 238 -4.38 -4.12 19.89
CA PHE A 238 -3.76 -4.37 21.18
C PHE A 238 -3.29 -5.82 21.22
N ASN A 239 -2.10 -6.06 21.74
CA ASN A 239 -1.56 -7.39 21.96
C ASN A 239 -0.84 -7.49 23.31
N ILE A 240 -0.88 -8.67 23.90
CA ILE A 240 -0.11 -9.05 25.08
C ILE A 240 0.31 -10.50 24.93
N GLY A 241 1.56 -10.80 25.25
CA GLY A 241 2.08 -12.15 25.09
C GLY A 241 3.22 -12.47 26.02
N ALA A 242 3.58 -13.75 26.01
CA ALA A 242 4.68 -14.31 26.77
C ALA A 242 5.46 -15.33 25.93
N ASP A 243 6.80 -15.21 25.96
CA ASP A 243 7.72 -16.19 25.40
C ASP A 243 8.33 -17.00 26.55
N LEU A 244 8.15 -18.30 26.50
CA LEU A 244 8.60 -19.25 27.49
C LEU A 244 9.61 -20.23 26.87
N GLY A 245 10.77 -20.36 27.45
CA GLY A 245 11.75 -21.39 27.11
C GLY A 245 12.02 -22.28 28.34
N LEU A 246 11.92 -23.57 28.16
CA LEU A 246 12.11 -24.55 29.21
C LEU A 246 13.29 -25.47 28.89
N TRP A 247 13.97 -25.98 29.93
CA TRP A 247 15.05 -27.00 29.84
C TRP A 247 16.14 -26.61 28.84
N ASN A 248 16.78 -25.45 29.02
CA ASN A 248 17.78 -24.91 28.11
C ASN A 248 17.24 -24.69 26.71
N ASN A 249 16.02 -24.16 26.64
CA ASN A 249 15.29 -23.86 25.38
C ASN A 249 15.02 -25.09 24.49
N ARG A 250 15.00 -26.31 25.09
CA ARG A 250 14.56 -27.51 24.35
C ARG A 250 13.06 -27.48 24.02
N LEU A 251 12.28 -26.82 24.83
CA LEU A 251 10.89 -26.51 24.55
C LEU A 251 10.70 -25.00 24.58
N MET A 252 10.23 -24.44 23.49
CA MET A 252 9.88 -23.02 23.38
C MET A 252 8.39 -22.91 23.11
N LEU A 253 7.71 -22.07 23.87
CA LEU A 253 6.29 -21.77 23.76
C LEU A 253 6.11 -20.25 23.66
N THR A 254 5.33 -19.80 22.71
CA THR A 254 4.84 -18.43 22.63
C THR A 254 3.34 -18.42 22.73
N ALA A 255 2.80 -17.66 23.68
CA ALA A 255 1.38 -17.43 23.83
C ALA A 255 1.10 -15.94 23.66
N GLU A 256 0.15 -15.63 22.77
CA GLU A 256 -0.22 -14.24 22.49
C GLU A 256 -1.75 -14.11 22.42
N TYR A 257 -2.26 -13.09 23.05
CA TYR A 257 -3.63 -12.60 22.90
C TYR A 257 -3.63 -11.27 22.18
N TYR A 258 -4.44 -11.14 21.16
CA TYR A 258 -4.60 -9.87 20.44
C TYR A 258 -6.07 -9.52 20.25
N TYR A 259 -6.36 -8.23 20.25
CA TYR A 259 -7.65 -7.66 19.90
C TYR A 259 -7.46 -6.57 18.86
N SER A 260 -8.17 -6.67 17.74
CA SER A 260 -8.10 -5.69 16.65
C SER A 260 -9.47 -5.12 16.35
N LYS A 261 -9.50 -3.80 16.09
CA LYS A 261 -10.70 -3.08 15.64
C LYS A 261 -10.35 -2.24 14.41
N THR A 262 -11.10 -2.44 13.33
CA THR A 262 -11.00 -1.60 12.12
C THR A 262 -12.12 -0.56 12.13
N THR A 263 -11.77 0.68 11.85
CA THR A 263 -12.69 1.83 11.75
C THR A 263 -12.53 2.52 10.40
N ASN A 264 -13.53 3.28 9.97
CA ASN A 264 -13.55 3.97 8.68
C ASN A 264 -13.33 2.99 7.51
N MET A 265 -13.96 1.81 7.57
CA MET A 265 -13.83 0.80 6.53
C MET A 265 -14.23 1.37 5.17
N LEU A 266 -13.39 1.13 4.19
CA LEU A 266 -13.62 1.55 2.82
C LEU A 266 -14.55 0.53 2.15
N TYR A 267 -15.76 0.97 1.82
CA TYR A 267 -16.78 0.13 1.21
C TYR A 267 -17.48 0.88 0.08
N SER A 268 -17.67 0.21 -1.06
CA SER A 268 -18.45 0.73 -2.17
C SER A 268 -19.89 0.23 -2.09
N TYR A 269 -20.85 1.12 -2.21
CA TYR A 269 -22.28 0.78 -2.26
C TYR A 269 -22.99 1.60 -3.32
N ASP A 270 -24.03 1.00 -3.89
CA ASP A 270 -24.85 1.66 -4.89
C ASP A 270 -25.73 2.72 -4.24
N VAL A 271 -25.80 3.87 -4.87
CA VAL A 271 -26.66 5.00 -4.44
C VAL A 271 -27.79 5.23 -5.44
N PRO A 272 -28.95 5.77 -4.99
CA PRO A 272 -30.04 6.13 -5.89
C PRO A 272 -29.64 7.17 -6.94
N VAL A 273 -30.05 6.98 -8.17
CA VAL A 273 -29.85 7.93 -9.28
C VAL A 273 -31.21 8.43 -9.74
N PRO A 274 -31.50 9.76 -9.81
CA PRO A 274 -30.81 10.86 -9.15
C PRO A 274 -31.03 10.89 -7.61
N PRO A 275 -30.32 11.70 -6.80
CA PRO A 275 -29.45 12.82 -7.19
C PRO A 275 -27.95 12.45 -7.36
N PHE A 276 -27.60 11.19 -7.16
CA PHE A 276 -26.21 10.73 -7.26
C PHE A 276 -25.94 10.12 -8.64
N ALA A 277 -24.67 9.90 -8.97
CA ALA A 277 -24.24 9.27 -10.22
C ALA A 277 -23.48 7.96 -9.96
#